data_e0491614f41ac2d8848e3964c5ad48b8
#
_entry.id   e0491614f41ac2d8848e3964c5ad48b8
#
_cell.length_a   1.000
_cell.length_b   1.000
_cell.length_c   1.000
_cell.angle_alpha   90.00
_cell.angle_beta   90.00
_cell.angle_gamma   90.00
#
_symmetry.space_group_name_H-M   'P 1'
#
loop_
_entity.id
_entity.type
_entity.pdbx_description
1 polymer ?
#
loop_
_entity_poly.entity_id
_entity_poly.type
_entity_poly.pdbx_seq_one_letter_code
_entity_poly.pdbx_strand_id
1 'polypeptide(L)'
;VYQARICTVDAFCLDFLRQWGHLAGLDPDFRVCDEAEGDELRAQALKDVLERRYAGIQADPAFAALVDALAGERDDQTIEDAVLDVHSRVQAQPDPRRWLLDRRGDFDLPADAGPEDTVWGRLLLADGAELTGHWLAELEALRGEIAGDDLLERCYGPSLDGTLAGLEDLRLALDAGWDAAAACFPVPFSRLGTKKGECDEALKDRAKALRDRCKKQLAKLGERFEVTAAQAMEDLRAVGPAMAALLEVAEEFDRAFETLKRRRHLIDFADAEHLTARLLAGAEPGSEGLAADVGAAFDEIMVDEYQDTNTVQNAIFDALSNGRNLFLVGDVKQ
;
A
#
# COMPACT_ATOMS: atom_id res chain seq x y z
N VAL A 1 -25.96 -11.90 -25.53
CA VAL A 1 -24.53 -12.16 -25.86
C VAL A 1 -24.15 -11.42 -27.15
N TYR A 2 -24.98 -11.40 -28.23
CA TYR A 2 -24.63 -10.71 -29.50
C TYR A 2 -24.57 -9.18 -29.40
N GLN A 3 -25.00 -8.56 -28.31
CA GLN A 3 -24.95 -7.11 -28.07
C GLN A 3 -24.00 -6.73 -26.89
N ALA A 4 -23.40 -7.71 -26.21
CA ALA A 4 -22.50 -7.45 -25.11
C ALA A 4 -21.16 -6.90 -25.65
N ARG A 5 -20.70 -5.82 -25.04
CA ARG A 5 -19.36 -5.27 -25.26
C ARG A 5 -18.38 -6.04 -24.38
N ILE A 6 -17.50 -6.84 -24.97
CA ILE A 6 -16.45 -7.58 -24.29
C ILE A 6 -15.11 -6.96 -24.72
N CYS A 7 -14.39 -6.37 -23.79
CA CYS A 7 -13.10 -5.73 -24.05
C CYS A 7 -12.24 -5.67 -22.77
N THR A 8 -10.96 -5.38 -22.92
CA THR A 8 -10.10 -5.00 -21.77
C THR A 8 -10.47 -3.59 -21.29
N VAL A 9 -10.05 -3.24 -20.07
CA VAL A 9 -10.25 -1.90 -19.51
C VAL A 9 -9.58 -0.86 -20.41
N ASP A 10 -8.36 -1.14 -20.87
CA ASP A 10 -7.63 -0.24 -21.76
C ASP A 10 -8.37 0.01 -23.08
N ALA A 11 -8.90 -1.06 -23.69
CA ALA A 11 -9.67 -0.94 -24.92
C ALA A 11 -10.96 -0.09 -24.70
N PHE A 12 -11.60 -0.26 -23.54
CA PHE A 12 -12.72 0.58 -23.15
C PHE A 12 -12.31 2.05 -23.02
N CYS A 13 -11.22 2.34 -22.29
CA CYS A 13 -10.71 3.70 -22.09
C CYS A 13 -10.33 4.36 -23.42
N LEU A 14 -9.63 3.64 -24.30
CA LEU A 14 -9.26 4.18 -25.62
C LEU A 14 -10.48 4.51 -26.48
N ASP A 15 -11.49 3.65 -26.53
CA ASP A 15 -12.72 3.91 -27.28
C ASP A 15 -13.51 5.07 -26.67
N PHE A 16 -13.55 5.16 -25.34
CA PHE A 16 -14.15 6.27 -24.63
C PHE A 16 -13.45 7.59 -24.98
N LEU A 17 -12.11 7.61 -24.96
CA LEU A 17 -11.33 8.81 -25.28
C LEU A 17 -11.42 9.23 -26.76
N ARG A 18 -11.60 8.31 -27.70
CA ARG A 18 -11.88 8.65 -29.11
C ARG A 18 -13.17 9.44 -29.25
N GLN A 19 -14.13 9.21 -28.37
CA GLN A 19 -15.41 9.94 -28.38
C GLN A 19 -15.38 11.21 -27.55
N TRP A 20 -14.78 11.18 -26.36
CA TRP A 20 -14.88 12.23 -25.35
C TRP A 20 -13.56 12.91 -24.99
N GLY A 21 -12.42 12.43 -25.48
CA GLY A 21 -11.10 12.93 -25.14
C GLY A 21 -10.87 14.42 -25.46
N HIS A 22 -11.63 14.97 -26.42
CA HIS A 22 -11.59 16.40 -26.73
C HIS A 22 -11.97 17.29 -25.53
N LEU A 23 -12.79 16.82 -24.60
CA LEU A 23 -13.15 17.52 -23.36
C LEU A 23 -11.92 17.64 -22.41
N ALA A 24 -11.01 16.66 -22.45
CA ALA A 24 -9.74 16.70 -21.69
C ALA A 24 -8.59 17.35 -22.49
N GLY A 25 -8.88 17.97 -23.63
CA GLY A 25 -7.87 18.60 -24.48
C GLY A 25 -6.96 17.61 -25.22
N LEU A 26 -7.39 16.34 -25.36
CA LEU A 26 -6.66 15.34 -26.11
C LEU A 26 -6.78 15.62 -27.62
N ASP A 27 -5.66 15.53 -28.32
CA ASP A 27 -5.64 15.67 -29.76
C ASP A 27 -6.45 14.56 -30.43
N PRO A 28 -7.33 14.86 -31.41
CA PRO A 28 -8.11 13.84 -32.12
C PRO A 28 -7.25 12.75 -32.80
N ASP A 29 -6.02 13.11 -33.20
CA ASP A 29 -5.08 12.21 -33.87
C ASP A 29 -4.14 11.47 -32.90
N PHE A 30 -4.48 11.44 -31.59
CA PHE A 30 -3.67 10.74 -30.64
C PHE A 30 -3.51 9.26 -30.97
N ARG A 31 -2.35 8.72 -30.65
CA ARG A 31 -2.07 7.28 -30.72
C ARG A 31 -1.50 6.77 -29.40
N VAL A 32 -1.67 5.49 -29.16
CA VAL A 32 -1.03 4.83 -28.02
C VAL A 32 0.43 4.59 -28.37
N CYS A 33 1.36 4.99 -27.49
CA CYS A 33 2.77 4.68 -27.65
C CYS A 33 3.01 3.18 -27.48
N ASP A 34 3.87 2.60 -28.29
CA ASP A 34 4.34 1.25 -28.06
C ASP A 34 5.37 1.19 -26.92
N GLU A 35 5.69 0.00 -26.45
CA GLU A 35 6.59 -0.23 -25.31
C GLU A 35 7.97 0.39 -25.55
N ALA A 36 8.55 0.18 -26.74
CA ALA A 36 9.89 0.70 -27.08
C ALA A 36 9.92 2.22 -27.14
N GLU A 37 8.88 2.85 -27.73
CA GLU A 37 8.74 4.31 -27.77
C GLU A 37 8.50 4.87 -26.35
N GLY A 38 7.70 4.18 -25.53
CA GLY A 38 7.47 4.56 -24.14
C GLY A 38 8.74 4.51 -23.30
N ASP A 39 9.56 3.47 -23.47
CA ASP A 39 10.84 3.33 -22.76
C ASP A 39 11.86 4.40 -23.17
N GLU A 40 11.94 4.73 -24.47
CA GLU A 40 12.79 5.84 -24.96
C GLU A 40 12.39 7.17 -24.32
N LEU A 41 11.09 7.45 -24.28
CA LEU A 41 10.57 8.70 -23.70
C LEU A 41 10.78 8.75 -22.17
N ARG A 42 10.60 7.63 -21.45
CA ARG A 42 10.88 7.53 -20.02
C ARG A 42 12.34 7.80 -19.73
N ALA A 43 13.25 7.13 -20.45
CA ALA A 43 14.68 7.32 -20.30
C ALA A 43 15.10 8.78 -20.56
N GLN A 44 14.56 9.40 -21.61
CA GLN A 44 14.82 10.81 -21.93
C GLN A 44 14.29 11.74 -20.82
N ALA A 45 13.06 11.55 -20.36
CA ALA A 45 12.46 12.37 -19.32
C ALA A 45 13.24 12.29 -18.01
N LEU A 46 13.61 11.08 -17.61
CA LEU A 46 14.35 10.82 -16.37
C LEU A 46 15.73 11.45 -16.42
N LYS A 47 16.45 11.26 -17.53
CA LYS A 47 17.74 11.89 -17.77
C LYS A 47 17.68 13.42 -17.68
N ASP A 48 16.71 14.05 -18.36
CA ASP A 48 16.55 15.50 -18.36
C ASP A 48 16.24 16.05 -16.96
N VAL A 49 15.48 15.31 -16.15
CA VAL A 49 15.17 15.69 -14.77
C VAL A 49 16.39 15.56 -13.88
N LEU A 50 17.07 14.41 -13.91
CA LEU A 50 18.24 14.18 -13.07
C LEU A 50 19.39 15.11 -13.41
N GLU A 51 19.68 15.37 -14.69
CA GLU A 51 20.71 16.34 -15.09
C GLU A 51 20.42 17.75 -14.53
N ARG A 52 19.17 18.20 -14.52
CA ARG A 52 18.79 19.49 -13.91
C ARG A 52 18.96 19.49 -12.40
N ARG A 53 18.56 18.43 -11.71
CA ARG A 53 18.70 18.29 -10.25
C ARG A 53 20.17 18.25 -9.84
N TYR A 54 21.01 17.48 -10.56
CA TYR A 54 22.46 17.45 -10.31
C TYR A 54 23.14 18.80 -10.55
N ALA A 55 22.75 19.53 -11.58
CA ALA A 55 23.29 20.87 -11.82
C ALA A 55 22.97 21.84 -10.68
N GLY A 56 21.88 21.64 -9.94
CA GLY A 56 21.45 22.45 -8.81
C GLY A 56 21.81 21.88 -7.42
N ILE A 57 22.47 20.75 -7.31
CA ILE A 57 22.63 19.98 -6.08
C ILE A 57 23.23 20.77 -4.89
N GLN A 58 24.12 21.74 -5.16
CA GLN A 58 24.73 22.57 -4.13
C GLN A 58 23.72 23.48 -3.42
N ALA A 59 22.60 23.78 -4.04
CA ALA A 59 21.53 24.60 -3.51
C ALA A 59 20.32 23.77 -3.04
N ASP A 60 20.36 22.44 -3.21
CA ASP A 60 19.29 21.51 -2.87
C ASP A 60 19.77 20.44 -1.88
N PRO A 61 19.76 20.75 -0.57
CA PRO A 61 20.24 19.81 0.44
C PRO A 61 19.36 18.56 0.56
N ALA A 62 18.08 18.62 0.18
CA ALA A 62 17.19 17.46 0.22
C ALA A 62 17.55 16.46 -0.91
N PHE A 63 17.80 16.96 -2.12
CA PHE A 63 18.30 16.11 -3.22
C PHE A 63 19.71 15.58 -2.95
N ALA A 64 20.59 16.37 -2.34
CA ALA A 64 21.89 15.89 -1.90
C ALA A 64 21.76 14.73 -0.90
N ALA A 65 20.85 14.83 0.08
CA ALA A 65 20.57 13.76 1.03
C ALA A 65 20.01 12.49 0.33
N LEU A 66 19.18 12.63 -0.70
CA LEU A 66 18.72 11.51 -1.52
C LEU A 66 19.87 10.81 -2.23
N VAL A 67 20.76 11.59 -2.86
CA VAL A 67 21.96 11.08 -3.53
C VAL A 67 22.85 10.36 -2.53
N ASP A 68 23.14 10.94 -1.37
CA ASP A 68 23.97 10.34 -0.31
C ASP A 68 23.37 9.02 0.21
N ALA A 69 22.03 8.92 0.26
CA ALA A 69 21.33 7.74 0.75
C ALA A 69 21.27 6.59 -0.26
N LEU A 70 21.11 6.89 -1.56
CA LEU A 70 20.82 5.90 -2.59
C LEU A 70 21.94 5.72 -3.61
N ALA A 71 22.73 6.76 -3.94
CA ALA A 71 23.77 6.63 -4.95
C ALA A 71 24.89 5.73 -4.46
N GLY A 72 25.23 4.72 -5.26
CA GLY A 72 26.44 3.94 -5.08
C GLY A 72 27.68 4.76 -5.51
N GLU A 73 28.89 4.23 -5.21
CA GLU A 73 30.15 4.93 -5.51
C GLU A 73 30.36 5.28 -7.00
N ARG A 74 29.54 4.74 -7.94
CA ARG A 74 29.75 4.89 -9.38
C ARG A 74 28.49 4.89 -10.25
N ASP A 75 27.28 4.78 -9.66
CA ASP A 75 26.08 4.54 -10.46
C ASP A 75 24.83 5.19 -9.83
N ASP A 76 24.10 5.93 -10.64
CA ASP A 76 22.81 6.55 -10.26
C ASP A 76 21.61 5.62 -10.51
N GLN A 77 21.85 4.39 -10.97
CA GLN A 77 20.81 3.42 -11.33
C GLN A 77 19.81 3.21 -10.19
N THR A 78 20.29 3.19 -8.95
CA THR A 78 19.41 3.02 -7.77
C THR A 78 18.43 4.18 -7.61
N ILE A 79 18.84 5.42 -7.94
CA ILE A 79 17.96 6.59 -7.91
C ILE A 79 16.95 6.51 -9.06
N GLU A 80 17.42 6.15 -10.27
CA GLU A 80 16.56 5.95 -11.43
C GLU A 80 15.49 4.90 -11.17
N ASP A 81 15.87 3.74 -10.67
CA ASP A 81 14.97 2.64 -10.32
C ASP A 81 13.97 3.06 -9.23
N ALA A 82 14.41 3.80 -8.20
CA ALA A 82 13.53 4.30 -7.15
C ALA A 82 12.49 5.30 -7.68
N VAL A 83 12.89 6.21 -8.58
CA VAL A 83 11.97 7.18 -9.20
C VAL A 83 10.93 6.46 -10.05
N LEU A 84 11.34 5.47 -10.84
CA LEU A 84 10.45 4.69 -11.69
C LEU A 84 9.50 3.80 -10.86
N ASP A 85 9.96 3.19 -9.76
CA ASP A 85 9.10 2.43 -8.85
C ASP A 85 8.06 3.32 -8.18
N VAL A 86 8.45 4.48 -7.67
CA VAL A 86 7.52 5.48 -7.13
C VAL A 86 6.51 5.90 -8.18
N HIS A 87 6.96 6.26 -9.39
CA HIS A 87 6.08 6.67 -10.48
C HIS A 87 5.06 5.57 -10.82
N SER A 88 5.50 4.32 -10.96
CA SER A 88 4.60 3.19 -11.23
C SER A 88 3.50 3.03 -10.18
N ARG A 89 3.85 3.16 -8.89
CA ARG A 89 2.89 3.08 -7.78
C ARG A 89 1.92 4.26 -7.76
N VAL A 90 2.42 5.44 -8.11
CA VAL A 90 1.63 6.68 -8.18
C VAL A 90 0.62 6.62 -9.31
N GLN A 91 0.99 6.05 -10.46
CA GLN A 91 0.09 5.86 -11.60
C GLN A 91 -1.07 4.88 -11.30
N ALA A 92 -0.97 4.06 -10.27
CA ALA A 92 -2.09 3.25 -9.81
C ALA A 92 -3.12 4.03 -8.95
N GLN A 93 -2.88 5.32 -8.64
CA GLN A 93 -3.75 6.15 -7.81
C GLN A 93 -4.69 7.01 -8.65
N PRO A 94 -5.96 7.21 -8.29
CA PRO A 94 -6.90 8.02 -9.06
C PRO A 94 -6.48 9.49 -9.24
N ASP A 95 -5.78 10.05 -8.26
CA ASP A 95 -5.18 11.39 -8.32
C ASP A 95 -3.69 11.31 -7.93
N PRO A 96 -2.79 11.06 -8.91
CA PRO A 96 -1.35 10.95 -8.70
C PRO A 96 -0.73 12.15 -8.00
N ARG A 97 -1.12 13.37 -8.41
CA ARG A 97 -0.54 14.61 -7.86
C ARG A 97 -0.95 14.84 -6.42
N ARG A 98 -2.22 14.59 -6.10
CA ARG A 98 -2.72 14.69 -4.74
C ARG A 98 -2.07 13.66 -3.84
N TRP A 99 -1.92 12.43 -4.32
CA TRP A 99 -1.25 11.37 -3.57
C TRP A 99 0.20 11.73 -3.25
N LEU A 100 0.98 12.23 -4.22
CA LEU A 100 2.36 12.68 -3.99
C LEU A 100 2.44 13.81 -2.96
N LEU A 101 1.53 14.79 -3.05
CA LEU A 101 1.47 15.90 -2.09
C LEU A 101 1.17 15.41 -0.67
N ASP A 102 0.19 14.51 -0.53
CA ASP A 102 -0.18 13.94 0.76
C ASP A 102 0.97 13.10 1.35
N ARG A 103 1.65 12.29 0.52
CA ARG A 103 2.82 11.50 0.97
C ARG A 103 4.01 12.36 1.37
N ARG A 104 4.24 13.49 0.70
CA ARG A 104 5.26 14.45 1.14
C ARG A 104 4.91 15.06 2.49
N GLY A 105 3.64 15.41 2.70
CA GLY A 105 3.15 15.94 3.98
C GLY A 105 3.31 14.96 5.13
N ASP A 106 3.35 13.65 4.90
CA ASP A 106 3.58 12.66 5.96
C ASP A 106 4.96 12.80 6.63
N PHE A 107 5.92 13.47 5.98
CA PHE A 107 7.24 13.77 6.53
C PHE A 107 7.35 15.15 7.20
N ASP A 108 6.31 15.97 7.17
CA ASP A 108 6.23 17.25 7.87
C ASP A 108 5.89 17.00 9.36
N LEU A 109 6.86 16.47 10.10
CA LEU A 109 6.66 16.01 11.47
C LEU A 109 6.89 17.16 12.47
N PRO A 110 5.89 17.53 13.31
CA PRO A 110 6.09 18.44 14.42
C PRO A 110 7.23 17.99 15.35
N ALA A 111 7.88 18.95 16.02
CA ALA A 111 9.01 18.63 16.88
C ALA A 111 8.64 17.75 18.09
N ASP A 112 7.40 17.85 18.54
CA ASP A 112 6.81 17.12 19.67
C ASP A 112 5.99 15.89 19.25
N ALA A 113 5.91 15.57 17.94
CA ALA A 113 5.20 14.41 17.46
C ALA A 113 5.86 13.11 17.91
N GLY A 114 5.03 12.12 18.32
CA GLY A 114 5.40 10.73 18.56
C GLY A 114 5.15 9.82 17.35
N PRO A 115 5.58 8.56 17.40
CA PRO A 115 5.29 7.59 16.33
C PRO A 115 3.78 7.45 16.06
N GLU A 116 2.94 7.49 17.06
CA GLU A 116 1.48 7.44 17.00
C GLU A 116 0.84 8.58 16.21
N ASP A 117 1.54 9.70 16.05
CA ASP A 117 1.09 10.83 15.24
C ASP A 117 1.45 10.65 13.76
N THR A 118 2.31 9.68 13.45
CA THR A 118 2.74 9.37 12.08
C THR A 118 1.83 8.33 11.41
N VAL A 119 1.81 8.30 10.09
CA VAL A 119 1.09 7.26 9.33
C VAL A 119 1.66 5.87 9.65
N TRP A 120 2.99 5.77 9.69
CA TRP A 120 3.69 4.49 9.92
C TRP A 120 3.47 3.96 11.33
N GLY A 121 3.62 4.80 12.35
CA GLY A 121 3.41 4.38 13.73
C GLY A 121 1.98 3.94 13.99
N ARG A 122 0.97 4.68 13.49
CA ARG A 122 -0.44 4.26 13.57
C ARG A 122 -0.69 2.91 12.91
N LEU A 123 -0.13 2.67 11.71
CA LEU A 123 -0.30 1.40 11.00
C LEU A 123 0.37 0.25 11.76
N LEU A 124 1.59 0.45 12.28
CA LEU A 124 2.30 -0.57 13.03
C LEU A 124 1.61 -0.92 14.35
N LEU A 125 1.10 0.09 15.08
CA LEU A 125 0.32 -0.14 16.31
C LEU A 125 -1.00 -0.85 16.01
N ALA A 126 -1.71 -0.47 14.94
CA ALA A 126 -2.96 -1.10 14.53
C ALA A 126 -2.75 -2.55 14.09
N ASP A 127 -1.75 -2.86 13.26
CA ASP A 127 -1.38 -4.22 12.85
C ASP A 127 -0.98 -5.08 14.08
N GLY A 128 -0.24 -4.49 15.02
CA GLY A 128 0.09 -5.12 16.29
C GLY A 128 -1.13 -5.45 17.13
N ALA A 129 -2.11 -4.54 17.21
CA ALA A 129 -3.35 -4.73 17.95
C ALA A 129 -4.22 -5.84 17.31
N GLU A 130 -4.33 -5.85 15.97
CA GLU A 130 -5.06 -6.90 15.23
C GLU A 130 -4.44 -8.28 15.44
N LEU A 131 -3.11 -8.39 15.27
CA LEU A 131 -2.39 -9.64 15.49
C LEU A 131 -2.52 -10.14 16.94
N THR A 132 -2.41 -9.24 17.92
CA THR A 132 -2.56 -9.57 19.34
C THR A 132 -3.98 -10.02 19.65
N GLY A 133 -5.00 -9.35 19.12
CA GLY A 133 -6.40 -9.74 19.25
C GLY A 133 -6.69 -11.11 18.64
N HIS A 134 -6.14 -11.40 17.47
CA HIS A 134 -6.25 -12.74 16.86
C HIS A 134 -5.67 -13.82 17.79
N TRP A 135 -4.48 -13.62 18.33
CA TRP A 135 -3.84 -14.61 19.20
C TRP A 135 -4.51 -14.75 20.56
N LEU A 136 -5.08 -13.67 21.10
CA LEU A 136 -5.93 -13.75 22.28
C LEU A 136 -7.10 -14.70 22.04
N ALA A 137 -7.87 -14.49 20.99
CA ALA A 137 -9.04 -15.32 20.65
C ALA A 137 -8.67 -16.80 20.43
N GLU A 138 -7.60 -17.07 19.67
CA GLU A 138 -7.12 -18.42 19.37
C GLU A 138 -6.64 -19.16 20.64
N LEU A 139 -5.89 -18.48 21.50
CA LEU A 139 -5.38 -19.10 22.72
C LEU A 139 -6.43 -19.20 23.83
N GLU A 140 -7.41 -18.31 23.90
CA GLU A 140 -8.59 -18.45 24.78
C GLU A 140 -9.44 -19.67 24.41
N ALA A 141 -9.71 -19.84 23.09
CA ALA A 141 -10.42 -21.02 22.61
C ALA A 141 -9.65 -22.31 22.96
N LEU A 142 -8.34 -22.35 22.70
CA LEU A 142 -7.48 -23.46 23.07
C LEU A 142 -7.47 -23.71 24.57
N ARG A 143 -7.43 -22.64 25.38
CA ARG A 143 -7.46 -22.72 26.84
C ARG A 143 -8.74 -23.35 27.34
N GLY A 144 -9.88 -23.03 26.73
CA GLY A 144 -11.18 -23.64 27.02
C GLY A 144 -11.21 -25.15 26.71
N GLU A 145 -10.62 -25.57 25.58
CA GLU A 145 -10.53 -26.98 25.22
C GLU A 145 -9.62 -27.76 26.19
N ILE A 146 -8.47 -27.19 26.56
CA ILE A 146 -7.51 -27.82 27.50
C ILE A 146 -8.10 -28.01 28.89
N ALA A 147 -9.00 -27.14 29.35
CA ALA A 147 -9.70 -27.29 30.63
C ALA A 147 -10.54 -28.57 30.73
N GLY A 148 -10.88 -29.18 29.59
CA GLY A 148 -11.59 -30.46 29.52
C GLY A 148 -10.71 -31.72 29.73
N ASP A 149 -9.38 -31.58 29.74
CA ASP A 149 -8.41 -32.67 29.96
C ASP A 149 -7.57 -32.41 31.22
N ASP A 150 -7.80 -33.17 32.27
CA ASP A 150 -7.15 -32.98 33.57
C ASP A 150 -5.61 -32.98 33.52
N LEU A 151 -5.00 -33.73 32.60
CA LEU A 151 -3.54 -33.79 32.48
C LEU A 151 -3.01 -32.55 31.73
N LEU A 152 -3.65 -32.18 30.63
CA LEU A 152 -3.28 -31.01 29.86
C LEU A 152 -3.52 -29.72 30.66
N GLU A 153 -4.63 -29.64 31.41
CA GLU A 153 -4.91 -28.54 32.31
C GLU A 153 -3.76 -28.28 33.29
N ARG A 154 -3.34 -29.34 33.99
CA ARG A 154 -2.23 -29.24 34.97
C ARG A 154 -0.87 -28.97 34.34
N CYS A 155 -0.65 -29.39 33.08
CA CYS A 155 0.64 -29.28 32.41
C CYS A 155 0.74 -27.99 31.60
N TYR A 156 -0.33 -27.58 30.92
CA TYR A 156 -0.33 -26.50 29.93
C TYR A 156 -1.09 -25.24 30.38
N GLY A 157 -2.15 -25.44 31.21
CA GLY A 157 -3.00 -24.36 31.70
C GLY A 157 -2.20 -23.16 32.26
N PRO A 158 -1.33 -23.35 33.27
CA PRO A 158 -0.59 -22.22 33.83
C PRO A 158 0.32 -21.48 32.85
N SER A 159 0.86 -22.19 31.84
CA SER A 159 1.68 -21.59 30.82
C SER A 159 0.84 -20.78 29.81
N LEU A 160 -0.35 -21.24 29.47
CA LEU A 160 -1.29 -20.55 28.62
C LEU A 160 -1.86 -19.33 29.34
N ASP A 161 -2.25 -19.46 30.60
CA ASP A 161 -2.74 -18.32 31.40
C ASP A 161 -1.71 -17.21 31.49
N GLY A 162 -0.42 -17.53 31.66
CA GLY A 162 0.66 -16.56 31.66
C GLY A 162 0.89 -15.90 30.28
N THR A 163 0.70 -16.65 29.18
CA THR A 163 0.79 -16.08 27.84
C THR A 163 -0.41 -15.20 27.53
N LEU A 164 -1.63 -15.61 27.91
CA LEU A 164 -2.84 -14.81 27.73
C LEU A 164 -2.77 -13.48 28.51
N ALA A 165 -2.29 -13.52 29.77
CA ALA A 165 -2.06 -12.29 30.53
C ALA A 165 -1.07 -11.35 29.85
N GLY A 166 0.06 -11.90 29.34
CA GLY A 166 1.03 -11.09 28.60
C GLY A 166 0.50 -10.54 27.26
N LEU A 167 -0.40 -11.24 26.59
CA LEU A 167 -1.08 -10.72 25.40
C LEU A 167 -2.09 -9.62 25.73
N GLU A 168 -2.82 -9.75 26.83
CA GLU A 168 -3.74 -8.71 27.29
C GLU A 168 -2.99 -7.44 27.70
N ASP A 169 -1.85 -7.59 28.41
CA ASP A 169 -0.96 -6.46 28.72
C ASP A 169 -0.46 -5.79 27.44
N LEU A 170 -0.04 -6.58 26.41
CA LEU A 170 0.40 -6.05 25.14
C LEU A 170 -0.74 -5.34 24.40
N ARG A 171 -1.96 -5.87 24.41
CA ARG A 171 -3.12 -5.23 23.80
C ARG A 171 -3.37 -3.82 24.38
N LEU A 172 -3.37 -3.71 25.71
CA LEU A 172 -3.53 -2.43 26.39
C LEU A 172 -2.37 -1.48 26.12
N ALA A 173 -1.16 -2.01 26.04
CA ALA A 173 0.04 -1.22 25.75
C ALA A 173 0.08 -0.68 24.33
N LEU A 174 -0.40 -1.44 23.32
CA LEU A 174 -0.54 -0.99 21.94
C LEU A 174 -1.53 0.18 21.80
N ASP A 175 -2.60 0.17 22.60
CA ASP A 175 -3.53 1.30 22.69
C ASP A 175 -2.92 2.52 23.41
N ALA A 176 -1.96 2.30 24.32
CA ALA A 176 -1.30 3.36 25.09
C ALA A 176 -0.16 4.05 24.33
N GLY A 177 0.41 3.41 23.28
CA GLY A 177 1.42 3.97 22.41
C GLY A 177 2.69 3.13 22.28
N TRP A 178 3.64 3.69 21.52
CA TRP A 178 4.84 2.99 21.06
C TRP A 178 5.72 2.43 22.19
N ASP A 179 6.16 3.28 23.11
CA ASP A 179 7.08 2.85 24.19
C ASP A 179 6.42 1.89 25.18
N ALA A 180 5.10 2.03 25.39
CA ALA A 180 4.33 1.08 26.19
C ALA A 180 4.30 -0.30 25.53
N ALA A 181 4.04 -0.35 24.22
CA ALA A 181 4.07 -1.59 23.44
C ALA A 181 5.46 -2.23 23.45
N ALA A 182 6.52 -1.44 23.22
CA ALA A 182 7.91 -1.89 23.25
C ALA A 182 8.27 -2.57 24.58
N ALA A 183 7.79 -2.03 25.71
CA ALA A 183 8.05 -2.57 27.05
C ALA A 183 7.39 -3.94 27.32
N CYS A 184 6.39 -4.35 26.52
CA CYS A 184 5.73 -5.65 26.63
C CYS A 184 6.47 -6.79 25.93
N PHE A 185 7.50 -6.50 25.17
CA PHE A 185 8.30 -7.52 24.50
C PHE A 185 9.56 -7.90 25.29
N PRO A 186 9.90 -9.21 25.31
CA PRO A 186 9.16 -10.30 24.70
C PRO A 186 7.95 -10.74 25.53
N VAL A 187 6.85 -11.07 24.86
CA VAL A 187 5.67 -11.68 25.52
C VAL A 187 6.08 -12.99 26.22
N PRO A 188 5.59 -13.28 27.44
CA PRO A 188 6.03 -14.44 28.19
C PRO A 188 5.50 -15.77 27.61
N PHE A 189 6.42 -16.71 27.38
CA PHE A 189 6.14 -18.08 26.98
C PHE A 189 6.85 -19.06 27.93
N SER A 190 6.29 -19.26 29.10
CA SER A 190 6.84 -20.16 30.07
C SER A 190 6.84 -21.63 29.56
N ARG A 191 7.72 -22.47 30.10
CA ARG A 191 7.85 -23.87 29.67
C ARG A 191 6.58 -24.67 29.99
N LEU A 192 6.10 -25.45 29.00
CA LEU A 192 5.00 -26.38 29.20
C LEU A 192 5.42 -27.47 30.18
N GLY A 193 4.54 -27.80 31.12
CA GLY A 193 4.77 -28.89 32.09
C GLY A 193 4.78 -30.25 31.39
N THR A 194 5.47 -31.19 32.03
CA THR A 194 5.53 -32.60 31.57
C THR A 194 5.16 -33.52 32.72
N LYS A 195 4.06 -34.27 32.59
CA LYS A 195 3.66 -35.30 33.51
C LYS A 195 3.30 -36.57 32.72
N LYS A 196 3.47 -37.72 33.34
CA LYS A 196 3.04 -39.01 32.76
C LYS A 196 1.55 -39.20 33.03
N GLY A 197 0.82 -39.66 32.04
CA GLY A 197 -0.60 -39.96 32.10
C GLY A 197 -1.23 -40.01 30.73
N GLU A 198 -2.48 -40.43 30.64
CA GLU A 198 -3.26 -40.38 29.41
C GLU A 198 -3.82 -38.97 29.21
N CYS A 199 -3.77 -38.47 27.98
CA CYS A 199 -4.37 -37.21 27.55
C CYS A 199 -4.78 -37.28 26.10
N ASP A 200 -5.52 -36.31 25.63
CA ASP A 200 -5.77 -36.14 24.19
C ASP A 200 -4.48 -35.69 23.48
N GLU A 201 -3.82 -36.64 22.80
CA GLU A 201 -2.58 -36.40 22.08
C GLU A 201 -2.80 -35.43 20.88
N ALA A 202 -3.97 -35.44 20.23
CA ALA A 202 -4.28 -34.53 19.15
C ALA A 202 -4.39 -33.09 19.65
N LEU A 203 -5.10 -32.88 20.76
CA LEU A 203 -5.19 -31.56 21.41
C LEU A 203 -3.83 -31.09 21.92
N LYS A 204 -3.04 -31.96 22.48
CA LYS A 204 -1.67 -31.68 22.94
C LYS A 204 -0.75 -31.18 21.80
N ASP A 205 -0.77 -31.86 20.65
CA ASP A 205 0.08 -31.49 19.52
C ASP A 205 -0.43 -30.22 18.87
N ARG A 206 -1.75 -30.01 18.75
CA ARG A 206 -2.35 -28.75 18.32
C ARG A 206 -1.96 -27.60 19.25
N ALA A 207 -1.98 -27.78 20.54
CA ALA A 207 -1.62 -26.77 21.54
C ALA A 207 -0.16 -26.32 21.37
N LYS A 208 0.77 -27.26 21.16
CA LYS A 208 2.18 -26.92 20.86
C LYS A 208 2.31 -26.14 19.56
N ALA A 209 1.69 -26.65 18.49
CA ALA A 209 1.79 -26.04 17.18
C ALA A 209 1.21 -24.58 17.16
N LEU A 210 0.06 -24.38 17.82
CA LEU A 210 -0.55 -23.05 17.93
C LEU A 210 0.35 -22.09 18.71
N ARG A 211 0.83 -22.55 19.86
CA ARG A 211 1.71 -21.77 20.72
C ARG A 211 3.03 -21.40 20.05
N ASP A 212 3.63 -22.32 19.28
CA ASP A 212 4.87 -22.06 18.55
C ASP A 212 4.66 -21.05 17.42
N ARG A 213 3.52 -21.10 16.73
CA ARG A 213 3.15 -20.10 15.72
C ARG A 213 2.96 -18.73 16.36
N CYS A 214 2.18 -18.65 17.44
CA CYS A 214 1.96 -17.43 18.20
C CYS A 214 3.31 -16.80 18.62
N LYS A 215 4.17 -17.60 19.27
CA LYS A 215 5.49 -17.15 19.71
C LYS A 215 6.34 -16.57 18.59
N LYS A 216 6.36 -17.24 17.41
CA LYS A 216 7.13 -16.78 16.25
C LYS A 216 6.58 -15.46 15.70
N GLN A 217 5.27 -15.31 15.59
CA GLN A 217 4.65 -14.10 15.07
C GLN A 217 4.81 -12.91 16.02
N LEU A 218 4.66 -13.15 17.34
CA LEU A 218 4.90 -12.10 18.33
C LEU A 218 6.38 -11.70 18.44
N ALA A 219 7.30 -12.64 18.25
CA ALA A 219 8.72 -12.30 18.18
C ALA A 219 9.01 -11.37 16.99
N LYS A 220 8.44 -11.70 15.80
CA LYS A 220 8.54 -10.85 14.61
C LYS A 220 7.85 -9.49 14.78
N LEU A 221 6.73 -9.45 15.52
CA LEU A 221 6.09 -8.19 15.88
C LEU A 221 7.01 -7.35 16.79
N GLY A 222 7.65 -7.98 17.79
CA GLY A 222 8.59 -7.31 18.71
C GLY A 222 9.77 -6.65 18.02
N GLU A 223 10.27 -7.23 16.92
CA GLU A 223 11.36 -6.63 16.11
C GLU A 223 11.01 -5.22 15.60
N ARG A 224 9.72 -4.92 15.40
CA ARG A 224 9.24 -3.60 14.96
C ARG A 224 9.29 -2.54 16.06
N PHE A 225 9.35 -2.96 17.33
CA PHE A 225 9.37 -2.11 18.51
C PHE A 225 10.72 -2.14 19.27
N GLU A 226 11.81 -2.54 18.59
CA GLU A 226 13.15 -2.61 19.21
C GLU A 226 13.75 -1.24 19.50
N VAL A 227 13.29 -0.20 18.80
CA VAL A 227 13.74 1.18 19.00
C VAL A 227 12.73 1.97 19.84
N THR A 228 13.22 2.92 20.63
CA THR A 228 12.36 3.83 21.39
C THR A 228 11.59 4.78 20.47
N ALA A 229 10.47 5.34 20.96
CA ALA A 229 9.73 6.36 20.24
C ALA A 229 10.62 7.53 19.78
N ALA A 230 11.53 7.98 20.67
CA ALA A 230 12.46 9.06 20.36
C ALA A 230 13.40 8.71 19.21
N GLN A 231 13.98 7.49 19.20
CA GLN A 231 14.84 7.02 18.11
C GLN A 231 14.07 6.85 16.79
N ALA A 232 12.88 6.26 16.83
CA ALA A 232 12.04 6.12 15.64
C ALA A 232 11.72 7.48 15.00
N MET A 233 11.44 8.49 15.80
CA MET A 233 11.18 9.86 15.32
C MET A 233 12.44 10.57 14.83
N GLU A 234 13.60 10.32 15.43
CA GLU A 234 14.89 10.82 14.94
C GLU A 234 15.21 10.24 13.57
N ASP A 235 15.05 8.92 13.38
CA ASP A 235 15.27 8.23 12.11
C ASP A 235 14.31 8.75 11.01
N LEU A 236 13.02 8.92 11.33
CA LEU A 236 12.05 9.47 10.39
C LEU A 236 12.40 10.90 9.95
N ARG A 237 12.85 11.75 10.89
CA ARG A 237 13.30 13.11 10.58
C ARG A 237 14.58 13.12 9.75
N ALA A 238 15.47 12.15 9.97
CA ALA A 238 16.72 12.04 9.21
C ALA A 238 16.47 11.63 7.76
N VAL A 239 15.54 10.69 7.49
CA VAL A 239 15.22 10.26 6.13
C VAL A 239 14.24 11.16 5.41
N GLY A 240 13.47 11.96 6.13
CA GLY A 240 12.41 12.82 5.59
C GLY A 240 12.83 13.68 4.40
N PRO A 241 13.94 14.45 4.46
CA PRO A 241 14.40 15.26 3.35
C PRO A 241 14.69 14.45 2.08
N ALA A 242 15.36 13.31 2.20
CA ALA A 242 15.66 12.43 1.07
C ALA A 242 14.38 11.85 0.43
N MET A 243 13.41 11.43 1.26
CA MET A 243 12.14 10.91 0.78
C MET A 243 11.29 12.00 0.11
N ALA A 244 11.26 13.21 0.67
CA ALA A 244 10.58 14.35 0.06
C ALA A 244 11.18 14.66 -1.33
N ALA A 245 12.52 14.68 -1.44
CA ALA A 245 13.22 14.89 -2.71
C ALA A 245 12.92 13.78 -3.73
N LEU A 246 12.85 12.50 -3.31
CA LEU A 246 12.48 11.40 -4.19
C LEU A 246 11.07 11.59 -4.77
N LEU A 247 10.09 11.96 -3.94
CA LEU A 247 8.73 12.22 -4.37
C LEU A 247 8.65 13.44 -5.31
N GLU A 248 9.46 14.47 -5.07
CA GLU A 248 9.57 15.64 -5.97
C GLU A 248 10.17 15.27 -7.33
N VAL A 249 11.24 14.48 -7.34
CA VAL A 249 11.86 14.01 -8.59
C VAL A 249 10.88 13.13 -9.38
N ALA A 250 10.11 12.28 -8.71
CA ALA A 250 9.08 11.48 -9.34
C ALA A 250 7.96 12.35 -9.96
N GLU A 251 7.53 13.41 -9.27
CA GLU A 251 6.56 14.38 -9.82
C GLU A 251 7.12 15.15 -11.02
N GLU A 252 8.39 15.56 -10.97
CA GLU A 252 9.04 16.24 -12.11
C GLU A 252 9.21 15.29 -13.30
N PHE A 253 9.55 14.04 -13.03
CA PHE A 253 9.65 13.01 -14.05
C PHE A 253 8.29 12.80 -14.75
N ASP A 254 7.22 12.63 -13.98
CA ASP A 254 5.85 12.48 -14.51
C ASP A 254 5.49 13.64 -15.46
N ARG A 255 5.72 14.88 -15.02
CA ARG A 255 5.46 16.08 -15.83
C ARG A 255 6.33 16.15 -17.10
N ALA A 256 7.59 15.75 -17.00
CA ALA A 256 8.50 15.73 -18.14
C ALA A 256 8.08 14.66 -19.16
N PHE A 257 7.74 13.47 -18.68
CA PHE A 257 7.28 12.36 -19.50
C PHE A 257 5.94 12.68 -20.18
N GLU A 258 4.96 13.22 -19.45
CA GLU A 258 3.69 13.72 -20.00
C GLU A 258 3.93 14.77 -21.10
N THR A 259 4.87 15.70 -20.88
CA THR A 259 5.21 16.73 -21.86
C THR A 259 5.80 16.13 -23.14
N LEU A 260 6.67 15.13 -23.02
CA LEU A 260 7.26 14.46 -24.18
C LEU A 260 6.21 13.68 -24.97
N LYS A 261 5.32 12.95 -24.28
CA LYS A 261 4.18 12.23 -24.91
C LYS A 261 3.27 13.21 -25.67
N ARG A 262 2.85 14.29 -25.03
CA ARG A 262 1.97 15.31 -25.65
C ARG A 262 2.58 15.95 -26.91
N ARG A 263 3.89 16.24 -26.92
CA ARG A 263 4.57 16.79 -28.11
C ARG A 263 4.55 15.86 -29.32
N ARG A 264 4.43 14.55 -29.08
CA ARG A 264 4.35 13.53 -30.14
C ARG A 264 2.91 13.04 -30.38
N HIS A 265 1.89 13.67 -29.78
CA HIS A 265 0.49 13.25 -29.79
C HIS A 265 0.28 11.80 -29.31
N LEU A 266 1.05 11.43 -28.26
CA LEU A 266 1.04 10.10 -27.66
C LEU A 266 0.33 10.11 -26.32
N ILE A 267 -0.31 9.00 -26.02
CA ILE A 267 -0.71 8.60 -24.68
C ILE A 267 -0.24 7.17 -24.41
N ASP A 268 -0.01 6.81 -23.16
CA ASP A 268 0.12 5.42 -22.75
C ASP A 268 -1.18 4.91 -22.10
N PHE A 269 -1.19 3.66 -21.64
CA PHE A 269 -2.38 3.07 -21.03
C PHE A 269 -2.75 3.74 -19.71
N ALA A 270 -1.77 4.15 -18.90
CA ALA A 270 -2.04 4.88 -17.68
C ALA A 270 -2.70 6.25 -17.96
N ASP A 271 -2.23 6.99 -18.98
CA ASP A 271 -2.90 8.21 -19.44
C ASP A 271 -4.36 7.93 -19.84
N ALA A 272 -4.59 6.84 -20.56
CA ALA A 272 -5.95 6.50 -21.02
C ALA A 272 -6.88 6.23 -19.83
N GLU A 273 -6.42 5.51 -18.82
CA GLU A 273 -7.18 5.25 -17.60
C GLU A 273 -7.45 6.55 -16.81
N HIS A 274 -6.41 7.37 -16.58
CA HIS A 274 -6.54 8.61 -15.83
C HIS A 274 -7.44 9.64 -16.51
N LEU A 275 -7.29 9.84 -17.82
CA LEU A 275 -8.15 10.76 -18.56
C LEU A 275 -9.61 10.29 -18.57
N THR A 276 -9.84 8.98 -18.70
CA THR A 276 -11.17 8.39 -18.61
C THR A 276 -11.77 8.61 -17.22
N ALA A 277 -11.04 8.29 -16.16
CA ALA A 277 -11.49 8.48 -14.79
C ALA A 277 -11.82 9.96 -14.49
N ARG A 278 -10.99 10.90 -14.92
CA ARG A 278 -11.21 12.34 -14.74
C ARG A 278 -12.46 12.84 -15.47
N LEU A 279 -12.67 12.40 -16.72
CA LEU A 279 -13.85 12.73 -17.49
C LEU A 279 -15.12 12.18 -16.86
N LEU A 280 -15.10 10.93 -16.40
CA LEU A 280 -16.22 10.31 -15.70
C LEU A 280 -16.50 10.95 -14.32
N ALA A 281 -15.47 11.43 -13.64
CA ALA A 281 -15.61 12.18 -12.39
C ALA A 281 -16.19 13.60 -12.58
N GLY A 282 -16.39 14.07 -13.82
CA GLY A 282 -16.84 15.44 -14.10
C GLY A 282 -15.77 16.50 -13.80
N ALA A 283 -14.49 16.12 -13.79
CA ALA A 283 -13.39 17.01 -13.43
C ALA A 283 -12.95 17.94 -14.58
N GLU A 284 -13.43 17.70 -15.78
CA GLU A 284 -13.12 18.53 -16.95
C GLU A 284 -14.36 19.34 -17.39
N PRO A 285 -14.17 20.57 -17.89
CA PRO A 285 -15.29 21.39 -18.36
C PRO A 285 -16.10 20.68 -19.45
N GLY A 286 -17.40 20.56 -19.24
CA GLY A 286 -18.32 19.88 -20.17
C GLY A 286 -18.39 18.36 -19.99
N SER A 287 -17.75 17.80 -18.96
CA SER A 287 -17.86 16.37 -18.61
C SER A 287 -18.87 16.13 -17.47
N GLU A 288 -19.54 17.16 -16.96
CA GLU A 288 -20.55 17.04 -15.91
C GLU A 288 -21.72 16.15 -16.36
N GLY A 289 -21.97 15.08 -15.59
CA GLY A 289 -23.05 14.11 -15.90
C GLY A 289 -22.65 13.02 -16.91
N LEU A 290 -21.45 13.09 -17.52
CA LEU A 290 -21.00 12.14 -18.53
C LEU A 290 -21.01 10.69 -18.03
N ALA A 291 -20.66 10.47 -16.77
CA ALA A 291 -20.69 9.12 -16.16
C ALA A 291 -22.10 8.52 -16.17
N ALA A 292 -23.12 9.33 -15.85
CA ALA A 292 -24.50 8.87 -15.87
C ALA A 292 -24.98 8.60 -17.30
N ASP A 293 -24.62 9.44 -18.26
CA ASP A 293 -25.00 9.29 -19.66
C ASP A 293 -24.39 8.03 -20.28
N VAL A 294 -23.10 7.80 -20.02
CA VAL A 294 -22.37 6.60 -20.51
C VAL A 294 -22.82 5.36 -19.74
N GLY A 295 -22.96 5.44 -18.42
CA GLY A 295 -23.38 4.34 -17.56
C GLY A 295 -24.80 3.84 -17.88
N ALA A 296 -25.70 4.74 -18.32
CA ALA A 296 -27.06 4.38 -18.74
C ALA A 296 -27.12 3.43 -19.95
N ALA A 297 -26.01 3.30 -20.70
CA ALA A 297 -25.91 2.34 -21.81
C ALA A 297 -25.64 0.90 -21.33
N PHE A 298 -25.32 0.69 -20.05
CA PHE A 298 -24.97 -0.62 -19.50
C PHE A 298 -26.05 -1.13 -18.54
N ASP A 299 -26.76 -2.18 -18.92
CA ASP A 299 -27.67 -2.90 -18.02
C ASP A 299 -26.90 -3.61 -16.91
N GLU A 300 -25.76 -4.23 -17.28
CA GLU A 300 -24.84 -4.93 -16.36
C GLU A 300 -23.39 -4.65 -16.77
N ILE A 301 -22.52 -4.47 -15.76
CA ILE A 301 -21.07 -4.33 -15.88
C ILE A 301 -20.46 -5.53 -15.16
N MET A 302 -19.73 -6.36 -15.89
CA MET A 302 -19.05 -7.55 -15.35
C MET A 302 -17.56 -7.38 -15.48
N VAL A 303 -16.83 -7.51 -14.37
CA VAL A 303 -15.37 -7.46 -14.32
C VAL A 303 -14.85 -8.80 -13.88
N ASP A 304 -14.03 -9.43 -14.72
CA ASP A 304 -13.30 -10.64 -14.41
C ASP A 304 -11.87 -10.31 -13.93
N GLU A 305 -11.24 -11.23 -13.22
CA GLU A 305 -9.90 -11.06 -12.63
C GLU A 305 -9.79 -9.76 -11.79
N TYR A 306 -10.84 -9.46 -11.01
CA TYR A 306 -10.92 -8.20 -10.25
C TYR A 306 -9.75 -8.00 -9.29
N GLN A 307 -9.07 -9.05 -8.82
CA GLN A 307 -7.87 -8.96 -7.98
C GLN A 307 -6.70 -8.24 -8.68
N ASP A 308 -6.67 -8.19 -10.01
CA ASP A 308 -5.62 -7.53 -10.79
C ASP A 308 -5.94 -6.06 -11.11
N THR A 309 -7.11 -5.56 -10.67
CA THR A 309 -7.52 -4.17 -10.91
C THR A 309 -6.81 -3.19 -9.97
N ASN A 310 -6.41 -2.04 -10.52
CA ASN A 310 -5.89 -0.93 -9.74
C ASN A 310 -7.01 0.02 -9.28
N THR A 311 -6.66 0.99 -8.43
CA THR A 311 -7.64 1.95 -7.88
C THR A 311 -8.20 2.91 -8.92
N VAL A 312 -7.47 3.20 -10.01
CA VAL A 312 -7.96 4.03 -11.12
C VAL A 312 -9.05 3.29 -11.90
N GLN A 313 -8.79 2.03 -12.24
CA GLN A 313 -9.77 1.18 -12.92
C GLN A 313 -11.03 0.99 -12.06
N ASN A 314 -10.86 0.78 -10.76
CA ASN A 314 -12.00 0.70 -9.85
C ASN A 314 -12.84 2.00 -9.85
N ALA A 315 -12.19 3.17 -9.84
CA ALA A 315 -12.89 4.46 -9.93
C ALA A 315 -13.68 4.60 -11.25
N ILE A 316 -13.21 4.04 -12.36
CA ILE A 316 -13.93 4.00 -13.63
C ILE A 316 -15.19 3.11 -13.50
N PHE A 317 -15.07 1.91 -12.92
CA PHE A 317 -16.20 1.00 -12.74
C PHE A 317 -17.26 1.60 -11.81
N ASP A 318 -16.84 2.20 -10.70
CA ASP A 318 -17.73 2.85 -9.74
C ASP A 318 -18.48 4.04 -10.37
N ALA A 319 -17.77 4.85 -11.18
CA ALA A 319 -18.38 5.98 -11.87
C ALA A 319 -19.44 5.57 -12.90
N LEU A 320 -19.28 4.43 -13.57
CA LEU A 320 -20.21 3.90 -14.57
C LEU A 320 -21.35 3.11 -13.94
N SER A 321 -21.19 2.65 -12.69
CA SER A 321 -22.17 1.84 -12.00
C SER A 321 -23.37 2.68 -11.51
N ASN A 322 -24.56 2.12 -11.58
CA ASN A 322 -25.76 2.67 -10.94
C ASN A 322 -25.94 2.17 -9.49
N GLY A 323 -24.93 1.51 -8.91
CA GLY A 323 -24.92 0.92 -7.58
C GLY A 323 -25.60 -0.45 -7.47
N ARG A 324 -26.09 -1.04 -8.57
CA ARG A 324 -26.78 -2.34 -8.59
C ARG A 324 -26.40 -3.24 -9.77
N ASN A 325 -25.69 -2.72 -10.76
CA ASN A 325 -25.38 -3.39 -12.02
C ASN A 325 -23.91 -3.80 -12.16
N LEU A 326 -23.11 -3.72 -11.09
CA LEU A 326 -21.71 -4.11 -11.09
C LEU A 326 -21.54 -5.50 -10.49
N PHE A 327 -20.92 -6.40 -11.25
CA PHE A 327 -20.60 -7.77 -10.86
C PHE A 327 -19.10 -8.02 -11.00
N LEU A 328 -18.44 -8.33 -9.89
CA LEU A 328 -16.99 -8.48 -9.79
C LEU A 328 -16.64 -9.95 -9.50
N VAL A 329 -15.72 -10.50 -10.26
CA VAL A 329 -15.21 -11.87 -10.09
C VAL A 329 -13.69 -11.80 -9.93
N GLY A 330 -13.17 -12.46 -8.92
CA GLY A 330 -11.74 -12.49 -8.64
C GLY A 330 -11.37 -13.53 -7.58
N ASP A 331 -10.08 -13.89 -7.51
CA ASP A 331 -9.55 -14.80 -6.50
C ASP A 331 -9.00 -14.02 -5.30
N VAL A 332 -9.62 -14.19 -4.13
CA VAL A 332 -9.23 -13.54 -2.87
C VAL A 332 -7.87 -14.04 -2.34
N LYS A 333 -7.31 -15.11 -2.91
CA LYS A 333 -6.05 -15.73 -2.45
C LYS A 333 -4.81 -15.36 -3.26
N GLN A 334 -4.97 -14.60 -4.34
CA GLN A 334 -3.85 -14.12 -5.15
C GLN A 334 -3.26 -12.83 -4.62
#